data_e02b66950f3515c000b20863fa69e507
#
_entry.id   e02b66950f3515c000b20863fa69e507
#
_cell.length_a   1.000
_cell.length_b   1.000
_cell.length_c   1.000
_cell.angle_alpha   90.00
_cell.angle_beta   90.00
_cell.angle_gamma   90.00
#
_symmetry.space_group_name_H-M   'P 1'
#
loop_
_entity.id
_entity.type
_entity.pdbx_description
1 polymer ?
#
loop_
_entity_poly.entity_id
_entity_poly.type
_entity_poly.pdbx_seq_one_letter_code
_entity_poly.pdbx_strand_id
1 'polypeptide(L)'
;MKTNREILSSVLKTTQMGQIGIRSVMDAAVQPDLRQALGQQLLEYDRIETEAHSIASQRGWDLRELDPAIRAMTDMMVRMKLSKADPDSKIADLMIQGNTKGMVKSLRNLHRSDGRDNRIQTLSQKLIDTETNNIRQMRPFL
;
A
#
# COMPACT_ATOMS: atom_id res chain seq x y z
N MET A 1 -19.04 6.53 -12.09
CA MET A 1 -19.03 6.54 -10.62
C MET A 1 -18.65 5.16 -10.12
N LYS A 2 -17.82 5.07 -9.11
CA LYS A 2 -17.38 3.77 -8.58
C LYS A 2 -18.32 3.29 -7.48
N THR A 3 -18.64 1.99 -7.52
CA THR A 3 -19.44 1.34 -6.48
C THR A 3 -18.61 1.14 -5.21
N ASN A 4 -19.29 0.91 -4.08
CA ASN A 4 -18.63 0.60 -2.81
C ASN A 4 -17.75 -0.65 -2.91
N ARG A 5 -18.21 -1.68 -3.62
CA ARG A 5 -17.44 -2.91 -3.83
C ARG A 5 -16.18 -2.65 -4.66
N GLU A 6 -16.28 -1.85 -5.71
CA GLU A 6 -15.12 -1.47 -6.53
C GLU A 6 -14.08 -0.70 -5.73
N ILE A 7 -14.52 0.22 -4.87
CA ILE A 7 -13.64 0.99 -4.01
C ILE A 7 -12.94 0.09 -3.00
N LEU A 8 -13.68 -0.80 -2.36
CA LEU A 8 -13.09 -1.75 -1.40
C LEU A 8 -12.07 -2.68 -2.07
N SER A 9 -12.38 -3.16 -3.27
CA SER A 9 -11.43 -3.96 -4.07
C SER A 9 -10.17 -3.17 -4.39
N SER A 10 -10.30 -1.90 -4.72
CA SER A 10 -9.16 -1.02 -4.99
C SER A 10 -8.32 -0.78 -3.74
N VAL A 11 -8.96 -0.58 -2.58
CA VAL A 11 -8.26 -0.47 -1.29
C VAL A 11 -7.44 -1.72 -1.02
N LEU A 12 -8.04 -2.89 -1.20
CA LEU A 12 -7.36 -4.17 -0.98
C LEU A 12 -6.15 -4.32 -1.90
N LYS A 13 -6.30 -4.08 -3.19
CA LYS A 13 -5.21 -4.22 -4.18
C LYS A 13 -4.07 -3.24 -3.91
N THR A 14 -4.40 -1.99 -3.60
CA THR A 14 -3.40 -0.95 -3.28
C THR A 14 -2.62 -1.33 -2.02
N THR A 15 -3.32 -1.82 -1.00
CA THR A 15 -2.72 -2.32 0.24
C THR A 15 -1.76 -3.48 -0.04
N GLN A 16 -2.18 -4.44 -0.85
CA GLN A 16 -1.36 -5.59 -1.23
C GLN A 16 -0.12 -5.16 -2.02
N MET A 17 -0.22 -4.17 -2.89
CA MET A 17 0.95 -3.59 -3.58
C MET A 17 1.93 -2.97 -2.59
N GLY A 18 1.45 -2.26 -1.58
CA GLY A 18 2.29 -1.71 -0.52
C GLY A 18 3.02 -2.80 0.26
N GLN A 19 2.33 -3.87 0.61
CA GLN A 19 2.93 -5.02 1.31
C GLN A 19 4.03 -5.67 0.46
N ILE A 20 3.80 -5.88 -0.82
CA ILE A 20 4.79 -6.46 -1.72
C ILE A 20 6.02 -5.55 -1.81
N GLY A 21 5.82 -4.25 -1.99
CA GLY A 21 6.91 -3.28 -2.06
C GLY A 21 7.81 -3.34 -0.83
N ILE A 22 7.22 -3.33 0.36
CA ILE A 22 7.96 -3.41 1.62
C ILE A 22 8.73 -4.73 1.73
N ARG A 23 8.07 -5.86 1.47
CA ARG A 23 8.72 -7.18 1.54
C ARG A 23 9.87 -7.31 0.54
N SER A 24 9.72 -6.70 -0.62
CA SER A 24 10.75 -6.76 -1.67
C SER A 24 12.03 -6.01 -1.30
N VAL A 25 11.96 -5.01 -0.43
CA VAL A 25 13.11 -4.16 -0.06
C VAL A 25 13.65 -4.43 1.34
N MET A 26 12.90 -5.12 2.19
CA MET A 26 13.20 -5.27 3.62
C MET A 26 14.60 -5.83 3.87
N ASP A 27 14.99 -6.86 3.12
CA ASP A 27 16.29 -7.53 3.32
C ASP A 27 17.46 -6.66 2.89
N ALA A 28 17.25 -5.69 2.01
CA ALA A 28 18.27 -4.79 1.52
C ALA A 28 18.47 -3.57 2.40
N ALA A 29 17.53 -3.27 3.30
CA ALA A 29 17.62 -2.14 4.21
C ALA A 29 18.77 -2.33 5.21
N VAL A 30 19.63 -1.32 5.36
CA VAL A 30 20.82 -1.39 6.22
C VAL A 30 20.56 -0.74 7.58
N GLN A 31 20.03 0.48 7.58
CA GLN A 31 19.82 1.22 8.84
C GLN A 31 18.69 0.59 9.65
N PRO A 32 18.92 0.36 10.97
CA PRO A 32 17.87 -0.20 11.84
C PRO A 32 16.59 0.64 11.87
N ASP A 33 16.72 1.96 11.83
CA ASP A 33 15.56 2.87 11.83
C ASP A 33 14.71 2.70 10.57
N LEU A 34 15.33 2.48 9.42
CA LEU A 34 14.61 2.21 8.18
C LEU A 34 13.87 0.87 8.26
N ARG A 35 14.53 -0.17 8.75
CA ARG A 35 13.91 -1.49 8.94
C ARG A 35 12.71 -1.40 9.88
N GLN A 36 12.85 -0.66 10.97
CA GLN A 36 11.76 -0.47 11.92
C GLN A 36 10.57 0.26 11.29
N ALA A 37 10.84 1.34 10.55
CA ALA A 37 9.79 2.08 9.86
C ALA A 37 9.05 1.20 8.85
N LEU A 38 9.78 0.44 8.02
CA LEU A 38 9.19 -0.48 7.05
C LEU A 38 8.34 -1.56 7.73
N GLY A 39 8.82 -2.12 8.84
CA GLY A 39 8.07 -3.11 9.60
C GLY A 39 6.76 -2.56 10.17
N GLN A 40 6.77 -1.35 10.68
CA GLN A 40 5.57 -0.68 11.17
C GLN A 40 4.58 -0.36 10.04
N GLN A 41 5.08 0.07 8.89
CA GLN A 41 4.26 0.30 7.70
C GLN A 41 3.59 -1.00 7.23
N LEU A 42 4.32 -2.11 7.26
CA LEU A 42 3.77 -3.41 6.89
C LEU A 42 2.63 -3.81 7.82
N LEU A 43 2.77 -3.61 9.13
CA LEU A 43 1.71 -3.86 10.10
C LEU A 43 0.47 -3.02 9.84
N GLU A 44 0.63 -1.75 9.48
CA GLU A 44 -0.51 -0.89 9.13
C GLU A 44 -1.24 -1.39 7.88
N TYR A 45 -0.52 -1.81 6.86
CA TYR A 45 -1.14 -2.43 5.68
C TYR A 45 -1.86 -3.73 6.03
N ASP A 46 -1.30 -4.57 6.91
CA ASP A 46 -1.95 -5.80 7.35
C ASP A 46 -3.28 -5.50 8.06
N ARG A 47 -3.34 -4.43 8.86
CA ARG A 47 -4.59 -4.00 9.52
C ARG A 47 -5.64 -3.53 8.51
N ILE A 48 -5.22 -2.78 7.50
CA ILE A 48 -6.12 -2.32 6.43
C ILE A 48 -6.66 -3.52 5.64
N GLU A 49 -5.80 -4.47 5.31
CA GLU A 49 -6.20 -5.70 4.63
C GLU A 49 -7.24 -6.48 5.44
N THR A 50 -6.98 -6.67 6.72
CA THR A 50 -7.90 -7.37 7.63
C THR A 50 -9.26 -6.68 7.68
N GLU A 51 -9.27 -5.36 7.79
CA GLU A 51 -10.53 -4.59 7.80
C GLU A 51 -11.27 -4.68 6.47
N ALA A 52 -10.55 -4.64 5.34
CA ALA A 52 -11.17 -4.80 4.03
C ALA A 52 -11.84 -6.16 3.88
N HIS A 53 -11.17 -7.23 4.32
CA HIS A 53 -11.75 -8.58 4.31
C HIS A 53 -12.95 -8.70 5.27
N SER A 54 -12.89 -8.05 6.42
CA SER A 54 -14.01 -8.04 7.38
C SER A 54 -15.26 -7.38 6.77
N ILE A 55 -15.09 -6.23 6.14
CA ILE A 55 -16.19 -5.53 5.47
C ILE A 55 -16.79 -6.42 4.36
N ALA A 56 -15.94 -6.98 3.52
CA ALA A 56 -16.37 -7.84 2.42
C ALA A 56 -17.15 -9.06 2.91
N SER A 57 -16.64 -9.71 3.96
CA SER A 57 -17.27 -10.89 4.57
C SER A 57 -18.67 -10.56 5.10
N GLN A 58 -18.84 -9.44 5.79
CA GLN A 58 -20.14 -9.02 6.32
C GLN A 58 -21.16 -8.71 5.23
N ARG A 59 -20.71 -8.36 4.03
CA ARG A 59 -21.58 -8.02 2.89
C ARG A 59 -21.73 -9.16 1.88
N GLY A 60 -21.07 -10.29 2.13
CA GLY A 60 -21.08 -11.41 1.21
C GLY A 60 -20.39 -11.11 -0.11
N TRP A 61 -19.41 -10.21 -0.10
CA TRP A 61 -18.64 -9.85 -1.29
C TRP A 61 -17.39 -10.70 -1.41
N ASP A 62 -17.16 -11.21 -2.62
CA ASP A 62 -15.89 -11.84 -3.00
C ASP A 62 -15.05 -10.78 -3.70
N LEU A 63 -14.03 -10.30 -3.01
CA LEU A 63 -13.16 -9.22 -3.53
C LEU A 63 -12.09 -9.79 -4.45
N ARG A 64 -11.79 -9.03 -5.52
CA ARG A 64 -10.63 -9.33 -6.34
C ARG A 64 -9.36 -8.91 -5.64
N GLU A 65 -8.47 -9.87 -5.45
CA GLU A 65 -7.11 -9.64 -4.97
C GLU A 65 -6.14 -9.45 -6.13
N LEU A 66 -4.91 -9.03 -5.81
CA LEU A 66 -3.86 -8.99 -6.82
C LEU A 66 -3.57 -10.39 -7.35
N ASP A 67 -3.44 -10.48 -8.67
CA ASP A 67 -3.06 -11.72 -9.35
C ASP A 67 -1.66 -12.15 -8.86
N PRO A 68 -1.45 -13.44 -8.56
CA PRO A 68 -0.12 -13.94 -8.17
C PRO A 68 0.98 -13.63 -9.18
N ALA A 69 0.68 -13.61 -10.48
CA ALA A 69 1.65 -13.23 -11.51
C ALA A 69 2.05 -11.76 -11.40
N ILE A 70 1.10 -10.87 -11.10
CA ILE A 70 1.39 -9.45 -10.88
C ILE A 70 2.23 -9.27 -9.61
N ARG A 71 1.94 -10.03 -8.54
CA ARG A 71 2.74 -10.00 -7.31
C ARG A 71 4.18 -10.39 -7.58
N ALA A 72 4.40 -11.49 -8.28
CA ALA A 72 5.75 -11.98 -8.62
C ALA A 72 6.51 -10.99 -9.50
N MET A 73 5.84 -10.44 -10.51
CA MET A 73 6.43 -9.46 -11.42
C MET A 73 6.81 -8.17 -10.68
N THR A 74 5.95 -7.67 -9.79
CA THR A 74 6.20 -6.47 -8.99
C THR A 74 7.40 -6.68 -8.07
N ASP A 75 7.43 -7.81 -7.36
CA ASP A 75 8.57 -8.17 -6.50
C ASP A 75 9.89 -8.18 -7.27
N MET A 76 9.90 -8.82 -8.43
CA MET A 76 11.09 -8.88 -9.27
C MET A 76 11.51 -7.50 -9.76
N MET A 77 10.57 -6.67 -10.23
CA MET A 77 10.87 -5.32 -10.70
C MET A 77 11.44 -4.44 -9.60
N VAL A 78 10.88 -4.49 -8.40
CA VAL A 78 11.39 -3.72 -7.27
C VAL A 78 12.79 -4.16 -6.91
N ARG A 79 13.05 -5.47 -6.80
CA ARG A 79 14.37 -6.01 -6.48
C ARG A 79 15.42 -5.62 -7.52
N MET A 80 15.05 -5.58 -8.81
CA MET A 80 15.95 -5.16 -9.88
C MET A 80 16.32 -3.68 -9.82
N LYS A 81 15.49 -2.85 -9.22
CA LYS A 81 15.74 -1.42 -9.06
C LYS A 81 16.62 -1.10 -7.85
N LEU A 82 16.87 -2.04 -6.96
CA LEU A 82 17.70 -1.81 -5.78
C LEU A 82 19.16 -1.58 -6.18
N SER A 83 19.79 -0.63 -5.49
CA SER A 83 21.21 -0.28 -5.70
C SER A 83 22.04 -0.84 -4.56
N LYS A 84 23.25 -1.36 -4.88
CA LYS A 84 24.20 -1.80 -3.87
C LYS A 84 24.97 -0.64 -3.25
N ALA A 85 25.06 0.49 -3.97
CA ALA A 85 25.89 1.63 -3.55
C ALA A 85 25.27 2.45 -2.43
N ASP A 86 23.94 2.63 -2.45
CA ASP A 86 23.20 3.36 -1.42
C ASP A 86 21.80 2.76 -1.32
N PRO A 87 21.70 1.56 -0.71
CA PRO A 87 20.44 0.83 -0.71
C PRO A 87 19.32 1.57 0.01
N ASP A 88 19.61 2.22 1.14
CA ASP A 88 18.57 2.87 1.94
C ASP A 88 17.95 4.07 1.21
N SER A 89 18.77 4.88 0.55
CA SER A 89 18.29 6.00 -0.26
C SER A 89 17.42 5.50 -1.43
N LYS A 90 17.85 4.43 -2.10
CA LYS A 90 17.07 3.84 -3.19
C LYS A 90 15.75 3.24 -2.70
N ILE A 91 15.75 2.57 -1.55
CA ILE A 91 14.54 2.06 -0.91
C ILE A 91 13.57 3.21 -0.62
N ALA A 92 14.06 4.28 0.01
CA ALA A 92 13.24 5.45 0.31
C ALA A 92 12.61 6.05 -0.96
N ASP A 93 13.39 6.20 -2.02
CA ASP A 93 12.91 6.68 -3.32
C ASP A 93 11.79 5.78 -3.87
N LEU A 94 12.00 4.47 -3.91
CA LEU A 94 11.02 3.51 -4.41
C LEU A 94 9.73 3.52 -3.57
N MET A 95 9.87 3.60 -2.25
CA MET A 95 8.72 3.62 -1.34
C MET A 95 7.92 4.91 -1.48
N ILE A 96 8.58 6.05 -1.62
CA ILE A 96 7.91 7.34 -1.87
C ILE A 96 7.13 7.29 -3.19
N GLN A 97 7.74 6.78 -4.26
CA GLN A 97 7.06 6.67 -5.55
C GLN A 97 5.84 5.75 -5.47
N GLY A 98 5.97 4.59 -4.85
CA GLY A 98 4.87 3.64 -4.71
C GLY A 98 3.72 4.17 -3.86
N ASN A 99 4.03 4.79 -2.72
CA ASN A 99 3.03 5.40 -1.84
C ASN A 99 2.33 6.59 -2.53
N THR A 100 3.05 7.38 -3.30
CA THR A 100 2.47 8.49 -4.05
C THR A 100 1.45 7.99 -5.08
N LYS A 101 1.78 6.94 -5.82
CA LYS A 101 0.85 6.33 -6.78
C LYS A 101 -0.40 5.79 -6.09
N GLY A 102 -0.22 5.10 -4.97
CA GLY A 102 -1.33 4.56 -4.19
C GLY A 102 -2.24 5.66 -3.64
N MET A 103 -1.65 6.72 -3.11
CA MET A 103 -2.39 7.87 -2.57
C MET A 103 -3.21 8.56 -3.66
N VAL A 104 -2.61 8.81 -4.82
CA VAL A 104 -3.31 9.45 -5.95
C VAL A 104 -4.49 8.59 -6.41
N LYS A 105 -4.28 7.28 -6.54
CA LYS A 105 -5.35 6.35 -6.92
C LYS A 105 -6.49 6.35 -5.90
N SER A 106 -6.16 6.33 -4.61
CA SER A 106 -7.14 6.32 -3.53
C SER A 106 -7.95 7.62 -3.47
N LEU A 107 -7.29 8.78 -3.64
CA LEU A 107 -7.96 10.08 -3.72
C LEU A 107 -8.91 10.14 -4.91
N ARG A 108 -8.46 9.66 -6.06
CA ARG A 108 -9.31 9.62 -7.27
C ARG A 108 -10.53 8.75 -7.07
N ASN A 109 -10.37 7.61 -6.40
CA ASN A 109 -11.48 6.72 -6.08
C ASN A 109 -12.49 7.38 -5.14
N LEU A 110 -12.03 8.10 -4.12
CA LEU A 110 -12.94 8.84 -3.22
C LEU A 110 -13.75 9.90 -3.97
N HIS A 111 -13.12 10.65 -4.88
CA HIS A 111 -13.82 11.66 -5.68
C HIS A 111 -14.86 11.06 -6.64
N ARG A 112 -14.69 9.80 -7.03
CA ARG A 112 -15.60 9.08 -7.94
C ARG A 112 -16.57 8.17 -7.22
N SER A 113 -16.53 8.15 -5.90
CA SER A 113 -17.40 7.35 -5.06
C SER A 113 -18.81 7.95 -5.01
N ASP A 114 -19.83 7.10 -4.82
CA ASP A 114 -21.18 7.55 -4.50
C ASP A 114 -21.31 8.04 -3.05
N GLY A 115 -20.28 7.82 -2.23
CA GLY A 115 -20.16 8.40 -0.90
C GLY A 115 -21.09 7.85 0.18
N ARG A 116 -21.76 6.72 -0.06
CA ARG A 116 -22.84 6.23 0.83
C ARG A 116 -22.37 5.33 1.96
N ASP A 117 -21.23 4.64 1.78
CA ASP A 117 -20.75 3.69 2.76
C ASP A 117 -19.66 4.31 3.63
N ASN A 118 -20.04 4.70 4.84
CA ASN A 118 -19.13 5.36 5.76
C ASN A 118 -17.94 4.48 6.15
N ARG A 119 -18.14 3.18 6.30
CA ARG A 119 -17.09 2.27 6.73
C ARG A 119 -16.02 2.11 5.64
N ILE A 120 -16.44 2.00 4.40
CA ILE A 120 -15.53 1.92 3.25
C ILE A 120 -14.80 3.25 3.05
N GLN A 121 -15.50 4.37 3.17
CA GLN A 121 -14.86 5.69 3.09
C GLN A 121 -13.82 5.90 4.18
N THR A 122 -14.14 5.50 5.42
CA THR A 122 -13.19 5.57 6.54
C THR A 122 -11.95 4.74 6.26
N LEU A 123 -12.10 3.54 5.72
CA LEU A 123 -10.97 2.69 5.37
C LEU A 123 -10.15 3.28 4.22
N SER A 124 -10.79 3.83 3.20
CA SER A 124 -10.11 4.52 2.10
C SER A 124 -9.30 5.70 2.60
N GLN A 125 -9.87 6.49 3.52
CA GLN A 125 -9.16 7.62 4.13
C GLN A 125 -8.00 7.12 5.00
N LYS A 126 -8.17 6.03 5.72
CA LYS A 126 -7.10 5.40 6.50
C LYS A 126 -5.93 5.00 5.59
N LEU A 127 -6.20 4.44 4.43
CA LEU A 127 -5.16 4.09 3.46
C LEU A 127 -4.41 5.34 2.96
N ILE A 128 -5.14 6.40 2.61
CA ILE A 128 -4.55 7.67 2.17
C ILE A 128 -3.64 8.24 3.26
N ASP A 129 -4.11 8.28 4.50
CA ASP A 129 -3.35 8.81 5.64
C ASP A 129 -2.12 7.97 5.91
N THR A 130 -2.24 6.64 5.82
CA THR A 130 -1.12 5.70 5.97
C THR A 130 -0.06 5.96 4.92
N GLU A 131 -0.45 6.08 3.65
CA GLU A 131 0.49 6.32 2.55
C GLU A 131 1.15 7.70 2.63
N THR A 132 0.39 8.71 3.02
CA THR A 132 0.93 10.06 3.28
C THR A 132 1.97 10.03 4.39
N ASN A 133 1.68 9.32 5.47
CA ASN A 133 2.60 9.17 6.58
C ASN A 133 3.85 8.36 6.21
N ASN A 134 3.68 7.30 5.41
CA ASN A 134 4.78 6.50 4.90
C ASN A 134 5.77 7.35 4.09
N ILE A 135 5.27 8.22 3.23
CA ILE A 135 6.11 9.15 2.46
C ILE A 135 6.93 10.03 3.40
N ARG A 136 6.30 10.58 4.42
CA ARG A 136 6.98 11.42 5.41
C ARG A 136 8.10 10.65 6.13
N GLN A 137 7.83 9.41 6.51
CA GLN A 137 8.79 8.56 7.21
C GLN A 137 10.00 8.19 6.36
N MET A 138 9.83 8.10 5.05
CA MET A 138 10.93 7.73 4.14
C MET A 138 11.86 8.90 3.80
N ARG A 139 11.37 10.14 3.89
CA ARG A 139 12.14 11.34 3.49
C ARG A 139 13.53 11.44 4.15
N PRO A 140 13.70 11.15 5.45
CA PRO A 140 15.03 11.22 6.07
C PRO A 140 16.07 10.25 5.50
N PHE A 141 15.64 9.20 4.82
CA PHE A 141 16.53 8.17 4.28
C PHE A 141 16.98 8.41 2.84
N LEU A 142 16.41 9.43 2.20
CA LEU A 142 16.80 9.81 0.82
C LEU A 142 18.26 10.23 0.72
#